data_b25772e7e594d05af2e1d699c28c2581
#
_entry.id   b25772e7e594d05af2e1d699c28c2581
#
_cell.length_a   1.000
_cell.length_b   1.000
_cell.length_c   1.000
_cell.angle_alpha   90.00
_cell.angle_beta   90.00
_cell.angle_gamma   90.00
#
_symmetry.space_group_name_H-M   'P 1'
#
loop_
_entity.id
_entity.type
_entity.pdbx_description
1 polymer ?
#
loop_
_entity_poly.entity_id
_entity_poly.type
_entity_poly.pdbx_seq_one_letter_code
_entity_poly.pdbx_strand_id
1 'polypeptide(L)'
;AYYNGIWGKTTIELNTDLYFSTNRAYAYSDEQSQEHDSRNINSKNRVSNKMVATKLVITSPLLGGNLSYGAEYIHTRRNDDYEVNRTDLLANSYSKLEEQTASPFIQYAHLTPIGNITAGLRYEYVRFKYYDAGIYQPEQSRSFRNLFPTISYGAKIGKVMAQLSYSVKTSRPSYSQLSNNVSYMNRFTRQTGNPYLDNETNHRVELSGVWKFIQFMVN
;
A
#
# COMPACT_ATOMS: atom_id res chain seq x y z
N ALA A 1 -10.74 5.99 15.55
CA ALA A 1 -10.95 5.68 16.98
C ALA A 1 -9.71 4.97 17.52
N TYR A 2 -9.31 5.28 18.74
CA TYR A 2 -8.13 4.70 19.39
C TYR A 2 -8.51 4.27 20.82
N TYR A 3 -8.07 3.07 21.20
CA TYR A 3 -8.14 2.55 22.55
C TYR A 3 -6.75 2.07 22.97
N ASN A 4 -6.31 2.45 24.16
CA ASN A 4 -5.09 1.94 24.80
C ASN A 4 -5.45 1.55 26.24
N GLY A 5 -5.23 0.30 26.59
CA GLY A 5 -5.52 -0.26 27.90
C GLY A 5 -4.36 -1.12 28.41
N ILE A 6 -4.26 -1.24 29.73
CA ILE A 6 -3.27 -2.08 30.39
C ILE A 6 -4.01 -3.11 31.21
N TRP A 7 -3.69 -4.40 31.01
CA TRP A 7 -4.20 -5.50 31.81
C TRP A 7 -3.02 -6.29 32.43
N GLY A 8 -2.80 -6.05 33.70
CA GLY A 8 -1.63 -6.54 34.40
C GLY A 8 -0.35 -5.93 33.83
N LYS A 9 0.49 -6.74 33.17
CA LYS A 9 1.72 -6.31 32.49
C LYS A 9 1.56 -6.25 30.96
N THR A 10 0.34 -6.48 30.46
CA THR A 10 0.03 -6.53 29.02
C THR A 10 -0.62 -5.23 28.60
N THR A 11 -0.12 -4.65 27.53
CA THR A 11 -0.72 -3.47 26.85
C THR A 11 -1.57 -3.94 25.68
N ILE A 12 -2.77 -3.36 25.53
CA ILE A 12 -3.69 -3.63 24.42
C ILE A 12 -3.97 -2.32 23.72
N GLU A 13 -3.65 -2.26 22.43
CA GLU A 13 -3.88 -1.10 21.58
C GLU A 13 -4.81 -1.50 20.43
N LEU A 14 -5.90 -0.77 20.27
CA LEU A 14 -6.82 -0.92 19.15
C LEU A 14 -6.96 0.42 18.43
N ASN A 15 -6.64 0.45 17.16
CA ASN A 15 -6.83 1.61 16.30
C ASN A 15 -7.81 1.29 15.18
N THR A 16 -8.75 2.20 14.89
CA THR A 16 -9.67 2.10 13.77
C THR A 16 -9.74 3.44 13.06
N ASP A 17 -9.38 3.42 11.78
CA ASP A 17 -9.36 4.57 10.90
C ASP A 17 -10.41 4.43 9.80
N LEU A 18 -11.09 5.51 9.51
CA LEU A 18 -12.05 5.65 8.41
C LEU A 18 -11.53 6.74 7.48
N TYR A 19 -11.44 6.43 6.20
CA TYR A 19 -11.01 7.38 5.19
C TYR A 19 -12.01 7.44 4.05
N PHE A 20 -12.42 8.67 3.70
CA PHE A 20 -13.30 8.94 2.58
C PHE A 20 -12.71 10.08 1.75
N SER A 21 -12.60 9.88 0.45
CA SER A 21 -12.18 10.94 -0.45
C SER A 21 -12.93 10.86 -1.78
N THR A 22 -13.14 12.02 -2.40
CA THR A 22 -13.64 12.13 -3.76
C THR A 22 -12.81 13.18 -4.47
N ASN A 23 -12.16 12.79 -5.55
CA ASN A 23 -11.43 13.68 -6.43
C ASN A 23 -12.15 13.78 -7.79
N ARG A 24 -12.16 14.96 -8.38
CA ARG A 24 -12.69 15.23 -9.73
C ARG A 24 -11.64 15.97 -10.51
N ALA A 25 -11.29 15.43 -11.66
CA ALA A 25 -10.38 16.06 -12.62
C ALA A 25 -11.11 16.28 -13.93
N TYR A 26 -10.89 17.44 -14.53
CA TYR A 26 -11.42 17.79 -15.85
C TYR A 26 -10.24 18.05 -16.77
N ALA A 27 -10.29 17.52 -17.97
CA ALA A 27 -9.30 17.81 -19.00
C ALA A 27 -10.01 18.29 -20.26
N TYR A 28 -9.45 19.33 -20.85
CA TYR A 28 -9.94 19.95 -22.07
C TYR A 28 -8.80 19.92 -23.10
N SER A 29 -9.06 19.31 -24.24
CA SER A 29 -8.12 19.23 -25.35
C SER A 29 -8.78 19.82 -26.58
N ASP A 30 -8.19 20.88 -27.14
CA ASP A 30 -8.58 21.48 -28.39
C ASP A 30 -7.44 21.33 -29.40
N GLU A 31 -7.65 20.45 -30.37
CA GLU A 31 -6.63 20.06 -31.35
C GLU A 31 -6.97 20.61 -32.72
N GLN A 32 -6.04 21.41 -33.23
CA GLN A 32 -6.09 21.94 -34.61
C GLN A 32 -4.99 21.28 -35.42
N SER A 33 -5.31 20.92 -36.65
CA SER A 33 -4.38 20.30 -37.59
C SER A 33 -4.66 20.77 -39.01
N GLN A 34 -3.60 20.88 -39.80
CA GLN A 34 -3.74 21.19 -41.24
C GLN A 34 -4.10 19.96 -42.07
N GLU A 35 -3.76 18.75 -41.54
CA GLU A 35 -3.93 17.48 -42.27
C GLU A 35 -5.15 16.67 -41.77
N HIS A 36 -5.72 17.05 -40.64
CA HIS A 36 -6.79 16.29 -39.97
C HIS A 36 -7.86 17.26 -39.43
N ASP A 37 -9.08 16.74 -39.27
CA ASP A 37 -10.17 17.48 -38.66
C ASP A 37 -9.84 17.96 -37.25
N SER A 38 -10.22 19.19 -36.93
CA SER A 38 -10.11 19.76 -35.58
C SER A 38 -10.96 18.96 -34.61
N ARG A 39 -10.45 18.80 -33.38
CA ARG A 39 -11.12 18.02 -32.33
C ARG A 39 -11.19 18.80 -31.04
N ASN A 40 -12.36 18.82 -30.42
CA ASN A 40 -12.58 19.30 -29.08
C ASN A 40 -12.98 18.09 -28.21
N ILE A 41 -12.14 17.75 -27.24
CA ILE A 41 -12.34 16.60 -26.36
C ILE A 41 -12.32 17.08 -24.93
N ASN A 42 -13.42 16.91 -24.25
CA ASN A 42 -13.60 17.20 -22.83
C ASN A 42 -13.78 15.90 -22.08
N SER A 43 -12.99 15.69 -21.07
CA SER A 43 -13.11 14.53 -20.22
C SER A 43 -13.24 14.92 -18.75
N LYS A 44 -13.92 14.07 -18.01
CA LYS A 44 -14.13 14.18 -16.57
C LYS A 44 -13.78 12.85 -15.94
N ASN A 45 -12.87 12.88 -14.99
CA ASN A 45 -12.55 11.73 -14.15
C ASN A 45 -13.00 11.98 -12.73
N ARG A 46 -13.78 11.07 -12.16
CA ARG A 46 -14.22 11.09 -10.77
C ARG A 46 -13.73 9.84 -10.07
N VAL A 47 -12.85 10.03 -9.08
CA VAL A 47 -12.32 8.96 -8.24
C VAL A 47 -12.88 9.10 -6.82
N SER A 48 -13.53 8.06 -6.34
CA SER A 48 -14.08 7.99 -4.98
C SER A 48 -13.47 6.82 -4.22
N ASN A 49 -12.84 7.10 -3.07
CA ASN A 49 -12.22 6.10 -2.22
C ASN A 49 -12.93 6.05 -0.86
N LYS A 50 -13.13 4.82 -0.36
CA LYS A 50 -13.60 4.55 1.00
C LYS A 50 -12.71 3.48 1.59
N MET A 51 -12.18 3.70 2.79
CA MET A 51 -11.31 2.76 3.48
C MET A 51 -11.68 2.68 4.95
N VAL A 52 -11.65 1.46 5.45
CA VAL A 52 -11.71 1.14 6.87
C VAL A 52 -10.45 0.35 7.19
N ALA A 53 -9.69 0.78 8.17
CA ALA A 53 -8.52 0.08 8.68
C ALA A 53 -8.65 -0.12 10.18
N THR A 54 -8.47 -1.36 10.63
CA THR A 54 -8.49 -1.70 12.06
C THR A 54 -7.23 -2.48 12.39
N LYS A 55 -6.51 -2.07 13.44
CA LYS A 55 -5.28 -2.71 13.91
C LYS A 55 -5.36 -2.96 15.40
N LEU A 56 -5.15 -4.22 15.80
CA LEU A 56 -5.02 -4.65 17.17
C LEU A 56 -3.57 -5.03 17.43
N VAL A 57 -2.99 -4.50 18.51
CA VAL A 57 -1.65 -4.86 18.99
C VAL A 57 -1.74 -5.22 20.47
N ILE A 58 -1.20 -6.36 20.83
CA ILE A 58 -1.08 -6.82 22.22
C ILE A 58 0.40 -6.99 22.50
N THR A 59 0.91 -6.32 23.53
CA THR A 59 2.30 -6.41 23.95
C THR A 59 2.39 -6.90 25.37
N SER A 60 3.13 -8.01 25.57
CA SER A 60 3.33 -8.65 26.87
C SER A 60 4.81 -8.90 27.14
N PRO A 61 5.29 -8.71 28.37
CA PRO A 61 6.65 -9.13 28.74
C PRO A 61 6.77 -10.66 28.66
N LEU A 62 7.85 -11.12 28.04
CA LEU A 62 8.14 -12.54 27.88
C LEU A 62 9.65 -12.76 27.93
N LEU A 63 10.14 -13.67 28.76
CA LEU A 63 11.55 -14.13 28.82
C LEU A 63 12.58 -12.97 28.81
N GLY A 64 12.31 -11.91 29.59
CA GLY A 64 13.19 -10.75 29.68
C GLY A 64 13.09 -9.74 28.53
N GLY A 65 12.25 -9.99 27.55
CA GLY A 65 11.93 -9.11 26.45
C GLY A 65 10.44 -8.78 26.36
N ASN A 66 10.02 -8.25 25.23
CA ASN A 66 8.64 -7.91 24.93
C ASN A 66 8.16 -8.68 23.70
N LEU A 67 7.08 -9.42 23.85
CA LEU A 67 6.37 -10.07 22.75
C LEU A 67 5.19 -9.18 22.35
N SER A 68 5.18 -8.74 21.09
CA SER A 68 4.06 -8.01 20.47
C SER A 68 3.43 -8.90 19.41
N TYR A 69 2.11 -9.04 19.44
CA TYR A 69 1.36 -9.79 18.44
C TYR A 69 0.00 -9.11 18.18
N GLY A 70 -0.57 -9.41 17.04
CA GLY A 70 -1.83 -8.80 16.67
C GLY A 70 -2.20 -9.04 15.23
N ALA A 71 -3.16 -8.26 14.77
CA ALA A 71 -3.61 -8.30 13.38
C ALA A 71 -4.06 -6.93 12.91
N GLU A 72 -3.92 -6.71 11.62
CA GLU A 72 -4.46 -5.55 10.91
C GLU A 72 -5.43 -6.05 9.83
N TYR A 73 -6.59 -5.38 9.74
CA TYR A 73 -7.56 -5.61 8.68
C TYR A 73 -7.85 -4.29 7.98
N ILE A 74 -7.73 -4.29 6.65
CA ILE A 74 -8.02 -3.12 5.80
C ILE A 74 -9.04 -3.54 4.76
N HIS A 75 -10.09 -2.74 4.61
CA HIS A 75 -11.04 -2.85 3.51
C HIS A 75 -11.08 -1.53 2.74
N THR A 76 -10.73 -1.59 1.47
CA THR A 76 -10.74 -0.44 0.56
C THR A 76 -11.73 -0.70 -0.57
N ARG A 77 -12.53 0.31 -0.86
CA ARG A 77 -13.39 0.36 -2.05
C ARG A 77 -13.09 1.65 -2.81
N ARG A 78 -12.75 1.50 -4.09
CA ARG A 78 -12.51 2.61 -5.01
C ARG A 78 -13.46 2.49 -6.20
N ASN A 79 -14.13 3.59 -6.54
CA ASN A 79 -14.82 3.76 -7.80
C ASN A 79 -14.05 4.79 -8.63
N ASP A 80 -13.93 4.53 -9.92
CA ASP A 80 -13.20 5.36 -10.88
C ASP A 80 -14.09 5.49 -12.12
N ASP A 81 -14.71 6.67 -12.29
CA ASP A 81 -15.67 6.98 -13.34
C ASP A 81 -15.01 7.94 -14.31
N TYR A 82 -14.80 7.52 -15.55
CA TYR A 82 -14.24 8.34 -16.63
C TYR A 82 -15.30 8.56 -17.71
N GLU A 83 -15.62 9.83 -17.96
CA GLU A 83 -16.60 10.28 -18.94
C GLU A 83 -15.94 11.19 -19.96
N VAL A 84 -16.33 11.08 -21.22
CA VAL A 84 -15.82 11.89 -22.33
C VAL A 84 -16.98 12.33 -23.24
N ASN A 85 -16.89 13.55 -23.77
CA ASN A 85 -17.91 14.09 -24.69
C ASN A 85 -17.88 13.44 -26.10
N ARG A 86 -16.77 12.83 -26.48
CA ARG A 86 -16.57 12.17 -27.79
C ARG A 86 -16.52 10.67 -27.63
N THR A 87 -17.69 10.07 -27.38
CA THR A 87 -17.85 8.60 -27.21
C THR A 87 -17.60 7.82 -28.50
N ASP A 88 -17.57 8.48 -29.65
CA ASP A 88 -17.14 7.95 -30.94
C ASP A 88 -15.63 7.68 -31.00
N LEU A 89 -14.83 8.41 -30.21
CA LEU A 89 -13.37 8.28 -30.17
C LEU A 89 -12.91 7.46 -28.97
N LEU A 90 -13.61 7.55 -27.85
CA LEU A 90 -13.24 6.90 -26.60
C LEU A 90 -14.50 6.60 -25.79
N ALA A 91 -14.66 5.35 -25.34
CA ALA A 91 -15.79 4.95 -24.52
C ALA A 91 -15.69 5.49 -23.08
N ASN A 92 -16.83 5.80 -22.47
CA ASN A 92 -16.90 6.01 -21.04
C ASN A 92 -16.52 4.73 -20.29
N SER A 93 -15.90 4.86 -19.13
CA SER A 93 -15.46 3.71 -18.33
C SER A 93 -15.85 3.91 -16.86
N TYR A 94 -16.36 2.84 -16.25
CA TYR A 94 -16.83 2.82 -14.86
C TYR A 94 -16.24 1.60 -14.18
N SER A 95 -15.16 1.79 -13.44
CA SER A 95 -14.51 0.70 -12.74
C SER A 95 -14.69 0.78 -11.23
N LYS A 96 -14.79 -0.38 -10.59
CA LYS A 96 -14.81 -0.52 -9.14
C LYS A 96 -13.77 -1.53 -8.71
N LEU A 97 -12.97 -1.14 -7.72
CA LEU A 97 -11.99 -1.99 -7.07
C LEU A 97 -12.40 -2.20 -5.61
N GLU A 98 -12.34 -3.43 -5.15
CA GLU A 98 -12.51 -3.79 -3.74
C GLU A 98 -11.29 -4.58 -3.29
N GLU A 99 -10.60 -4.11 -2.25
CA GLU A 99 -9.46 -4.79 -1.67
C GLU A 99 -9.71 -5.07 -0.20
N GLN A 100 -9.43 -6.30 0.20
CA GLN A 100 -9.44 -6.73 1.58
C GLN A 100 -8.06 -7.26 1.93
N THR A 101 -7.47 -6.73 2.97
CA THR A 101 -6.16 -7.16 3.48
C THR A 101 -6.30 -7.60 4.92
N ALA A 102 -5.83 -8.80 5.22
CA ALA A 102 -5.73 -9.33 6.59
C ALA A 102 -4.27 -9.66 6.89
N SER A 103 -3.73 -9.10 7.96
CA SER A 103 -2.30 -9.19 8.27
C SER A 103 -2.06 -9.50 9.75
N PRO A 104 -2.09 -10.76 10.18
CA PRO A 104 -1.59 -11.15 11.49
C PRO A 104 -0.06 -11.02 11.55
N PHE A 105 0.45 -10.66 12.72
CA PHE A 105 1.88 -10.51 12.97
C PHE A 105 2.27 -10.92 14.39
N ILE A 106 3.54 -11.25 14.54
CA ILE A 106 4.20 -11.49 15.82
C ILE A 106 5.61 -10.88 15.77
N GLN A 107 6.03 -10.27 16.84
CA GLN A 107 7.36 -9.66 16.97
C GLN A 107 7.87 -9.85 18.41
N TYR A 108 9.13 -10.20 18.55
CA TYR A 108 9.81 -10.27 19.82
C TYR A 108 11.00 -9.33 19.84
N ALA A 109 11.11 -8.51 20.88
CA ALA A 109 12.21 -7.59 21.11
C ALA A 109 12.84 -7.87 22.46
N HIS A 110 14.17 -8.02 22.49
CA HIS A 110 14.91 -8.33 23.69
C HIS A 110 16.19 -7.50 23.79
N LEU A 111 16.35 -6.83 24.92
CA LEU A 111 17.57 -6.11 25.25
C LEU A 111 18.52 -7.04 26.01
N THR A 112 19.65 -7.34 25.39
CA THR A 112 20.70 -8.16 25.97
C THR A 112 21.87 -7.29 26.44
N PRO A 113 22.79 -7.80 27.28
CA PRO A 113 23.99 -7.06 27.66
C PRO A 113 24.89 -6.64 26.49
N ILE A 114 24.80 -7.33 25.36
CA ILE A 114 25.61 -7.10 24.16
C ILE A 114 24.87 -6.34 23.05
N GLY A 115 23.58 -6.08 23.21
CA GLY A 115 22.81 -5.34 22.20
C GLY A 115 21.30 -5.63 22.26
N ASN A 116 20.56 -5.01 21.37
CA ASN A 116 19.13 -5.18 21.21
C ASN A 116 18.85 -6.04 19.99
N ILE A 117 18.10 -7.12 20.14
CA ILE A 117 17.63 -7.96 19.05
C ILE A 117 16.10 -7.79 18.89
N THR A 118 15.65 -7.65 17.66
CA THR A 118 14.23 -7.68 17.32
C THR A 118 14.02 -8.64 16.17
N ALA A 119 13.09 -9.57 16.31
CA ALA A 119 12.69 -10.50 15.26
C ALA A 119 11.17 -10.48 15.12
N GLY A 120 10.67 -10.44 13.90
CA GLY A 120 9.25 -10.36 13.61
C GLY A 120 8.87 -11.14 12.35
N LEU A 121 7.61 -11.55 12.31
CA LEU A 121 7.00 -12.17 11.15
C LEU A 121 5.59 -11.62 10.99
N ARG A 122 5.29 -11.13 9.79
CA ARG A 122 3.95 -10.71 9.37
C ARG A 122 3.53 -11.59 8.20
N TYR A 123 2.38 -12.21 8.31
CA TYR A 123 1.69 -12.83 7.18
C TYR A 123 0.66 -11.85 6.64
N GLU A 124 0.51 -11.81 5.34
CA GLU A 124 -0.48 -10.95 4.70
C GLU A 124 -1.26 -11.75 3.66
N TYR A 125 -2.57 -11.69 3.79
CA TYR A 125 -3.52 -12.16 2.79
C TYR A 125 -4.26 -10.98 2.20
N VAL A 126 -4.19 -10.83 0.87
CA VAL A 126 -4.88 -9.78 0.12
C VAL A 126 -5.84 -10.43 -0.84
N ARG A 127 -7.07 -9.96 -0.84
CA ARG A 127 -8.10 -10.31 -1.83
C ARG A 127 -8.49 -9.05 -2.59
N PHE A 128 -8.19 -9.04 -3.88
CA PHE A 128 -8.49 -7.95 -4.80
C PHE A 128 -9.59 -8.37 -5.76
N LYS A 129 -10.66 -7.58 -5.88
CA LYS A 129 -11.76 -7.78 -6.81
C LYS A 129 -11.89 -6.57 -7.71
N TYR A 130 -12.03 -6.83 -9.00
CA TYR A 130 -12.22 -5.83 -10.03
C TYR A 130 -13.60 -5.98 -10.67
N TYR A 131 -14.26 -4.85 -10.93
CA TYR A 131 -15.54 -4.79 -11.62
C TYR A 131 -15.45 -3.74 -12.73
N ASP A 132 -15.92 -4.07 -13.92
CA ASP A 132 -16.04 -3.17 -15.05
C ASP A 132 -17.53 -3.00 -15.37
N ALA A 133 -18.01 -1.76 -15.45
CA ALA A 133 -19.43 -1.40 -15.61
C ALA A 133 -20.37 -2.18 -14.68
N GLY A 134 -19.93 -2.45 -13.43
CA GLY A 134 -20.67 -3.23 -12.45
C GLY A 134 -20.56 -4.75 -12.57
N ILE A 135 -19.91 -5.26 -13.63
CA ILE A 135 -19.75 -6.70 -13.88
C ILE A 135 -18.41 -7.15 -13.27
N TYR A 136 -18.47 -8.20 -12.45
CA TYR A 136 -17.28 -8.80 -11.86
C TYR A 136 -16.35 -9.40 -12.92
N GLN A 137 -15.07 -9.08 -12.84
CA GLN A 137 -14.02 -9.54 -13.77
C GLN A 137 -13.11 -10.55 -13.07
N PRO A 138 -13.35 -11.87 -13.24
CA PRO A 138 -12.57 -12.88 -12.52
C PRO A 138 -11.09 -12.90 -12.93
N GLU A 139 -10.77 -12.63 -14.19
CA GLU A 139 -9.39 -12.64 -14.71
C GLU A 139 -8.52 -11.51 -14.14
N GLN A 140 -9.14 -10.39 -13.76
CA GLN A 140 -8.48 -9.22 -13.18
C GLN A 140 -8.55 -9.23 -11.65
N SER A 141 -9.28 -10.18 -11.07
CA SER A 141 -9.44 -10.35 -9.63
C SER A 141 -8.45 -11.39 -9.12
N ARG A 142 -7.74 -11.07 -8.01
CA ARG A 142 -6.60 -11.85 -7.55
C ARG A 142 -6.55 -11.96 -6.03
N SER A 143 -5.78 -12.93 -5.55
CA SER A 143 -5.43 -13.07 -4.14
C SER A 143 -3.92 -13.25 -4.00
N PHE A 144 -3.34 -12.59 -3.02
CA PHE A 144 -1.92 -12.67 -2.72
C PHE A 144 -1.72 -13.19 -1.30
N ARG A 145 -0.64 -13.95 -1.11
CA ARG A 145 -0.22 -14.46 0.19
C ARG A 145 1.27 -14.20 0.32
N ASN A 146 1.65 -13.36 1.28
CA ASN A 146 3.02 -12.94 1.46
C ASN A 146 3.46 -13.13 2.91
N LEU A 147 4.74 -13.44 3.10
CA LEU A 147 5.40 -13.48 4.39
C LEU A 147 6.45 -12.38 4.44
N PHE A 148 6.44 -11.59 5.50
CA PHE A 148 7.35 -10.48 5.72
C PHE A 148 8.16 -10.72 7.01
N PRO A 149 9.26 -11.50 6.91
CA PRO A 149 10.19 -11.61 8.01
C PRO A 149 10.96 -10.30 8.19
N THR A 150 11.23 -9.97 9.46
CA THR A 150 12.10 -8.87 9.86
C THR A 150 13.03 -9.35 10.95
N ILE A 151 14.30 -8.98 10.89
CA ILE A 151 15.24 -9.19 11.97
C ILE A 151 16.17 -7.96 12.04
N SER A 152 16.43 -7.50 13.24
CA SER A 152 17.41 -6.45 13.45
C SER A 152 18.22 -6.73 14.71
N TYR A 153 19.49 -6.37 14.64
CA TYR A 153 20.42 -6.40 15.78
C TYR A 153 21.13 -5.05 15.87
N GLY A 154 20.98 -4.39 17.01
CA GLY A 154 21.63 -3.12 17.30
C GLY A 154 22.56 -3.25 18.49
N ALA A 155 23.80 -2.79 18.37
CA ALA A 155 24.79 -2.85 19.43
C ALA A 155 25.67 -1.61 19.48
N LYS A 156 26.22 -1.33 20.64
CA LYS A 156 27.28 -0.36 20.82
C LYS A 156 28.64 -1.04 20.66
N ILE A 157 29.37 -0.67 19.62
CA ILE A 157 30.69 -1.22 19.31
C ILE A 157 31.71 -0.07 19.56
N GLY A 158 32.34 -0.11 20.72
CA GLY A 158 33.20 1.00 21.15
C GLY A 158 32.43 2.32 21.32
N LYS A 159 32.66 3.29 20.43
CA LYS A 159 31.97 4.61 20.42
C LYS A 159 30.90 4.70 19.32
N VAL A 160 30.69 3.64 18.56
CA VAL A 160 29.73 3.56 17.45
C VAL A 160 28.46 2.82 17.91
N MET A 161 27.31 3.40 17.68
CA MET A 161 26.02 2.66 17.71
C MET A 161 25.80 2.09 16.33
N ALA A 162 25.83 0.78 16.18
CA ALA A 162 25.63 0.10 14.89
C ALA A 162 24.34 -0.74 14.91
N GLN A 163 23.68 -0.84 13.78
CA GLN A 163 22.49 -1.68 13.59
C GLN A 163 22.58 -2.38 12.23
N LEU A 164 22.37 -3.69 12.27
CA LEU A 164 22.16 -4.51 11.09
C LEU A 164 20.70 -4.97 11.06
N SER A 165 20.05 -4.82 9.91
CA SER A 165 18.67 -5.26 9.76
C SER A 165 18.45 -5.96 8.41
N TYR A 166 17.52 -6.91 8.42
CA TYR A 166 16.96 -7.53 7.25
C TYR A 166 15.45 -7.42 7.29
N SER A 167 14.85 -7.06 6.16
CA SER A 167 13.40 -6.99 6.02
C SER A 167 12.96 -7.35 4.60
N VAL A 168 11.77 -7.92 4.51
CA VAL A 168 11.08 -8.15 3.24
C VAL A 168 9.89 -7.20 3.16
N LYS A 169 9.71 -6.54 2.01
CA LYS A 169 8.59 -5.62 1.73
C LYS A 169 8.04 -5.89 0.35
N THR A 170 6.75 -5.60 0.16
CA THR A 170 6.10 -5.62 -1.14
C THR A 170 5.83 -4.19 -1.60
N SER A 171 6.22 -3.89 -2.86
CA SER A 171 5.78 -2.72 -3.59
C SER A 171 4.60 -3.11 -4.47
N ARG A 172 3.47 -2.46 -4.29
CA ARG A 172 2.24 -2.74 -5.04
C ARG A 172 1.98 -1.67 -6.07
N PRO A 173 1.49 -2.04 -7.26
CA PRO A 173 0.98 -1.07 -8.20
C PRO A 173 -0.13 -0.22 -7.56
N SER A 174 -0.16 1.05 -7.88
CA SER A 174 -1.25 1.94 -7.46
C SER A 174 -2.57 1.53 -8.13
N TYR A 175 -3.68 1.86 -7.52
CA TYR A 175 -5.00 1.57 -8.11
C TYR A 175 -5.21 2.21 -9.49
N SER A 176 -4.58 3.35 -9.77
CA SER A 176 -4.62 3.97 -11.09
C SER A 176 -3.84 3.17 -12.13
N GLN A 177 -2.74 2.53 -11.74
CA GLN A 177 -2.00 1.62 -12.61
C GLN A 177 -2.75 0.31 -12.88
N LEU A 178 -3.62 -0.10 -11.96
CA LEU A 178 -4.46 -1.30 -12.09
C LEU A 178 -5.81 -1.03 -12.79
N SER A 179 -6.14 0.22 -13.09
CA SER A 179 -7.40 0.58 -13.73
C SER A 179 -7.36 0.36 -15.24
N ASN A 180 -8.43 -0.18 -15.82
CA ASN A 180 -8.62 -0.30 -17.27
C ASN A 180 -9.07 1.01 -17.92
N ASN A 181 -9.28 2.07 -17.16
CA ASN A 181 -9.75 3.34 -17.70
C ASN A 181 -8.76 3.88 -18.71
N VAL A 182 -9.24 4.15 -19.93
CA VAL A 182 -8.45 4.73 -21.00
C VAL A 182 -8.64 6.24 -20.99
N SER A 183 -7.58 6.99 -20.72
CA SER A 183 -7.56 8.45 -20.72
C SER A 183 -7.08 8.96 -22.06
N TYR A 184 -7.73 10.00 -22.57
CA TYR A 184 -7.29 10.71 -23.77
C TYR A 184 -6.17 11.70 -23.43
N MET A 185 -5.04 11.58 -24.10
CA MET A 185 -3.92 12.50 -23.95
C MET A 185 -3.81 13.45 -25.15
N ASN A 186 -3.87 12.89 -26.34
CA ASN A 186 -3.91 13.63 -27.62
C ASN A 186 -4.33 12.66 -28.75
N ARG A 187 -4.40 13.17 -29.98
CA ARG A 187 -4.77 12.42 -31.19
C ARG A 187 -4.02 11.10 -31.38
N PHE A 188 -2.76 11.04 -30.98
CA PHE A 188 -1.86 9.91 -31.21
C PHE A 188 -1.62 9.07 -29.94
N THR A 189 -2.06 9.57 -28.78
CA THR A 189 -1.70 8.96 -27.49
C THR A 189 -2.92 8.78 -26.60
N ARG A 190 -3.10 7.57 -26.13
CA ARG A 190 -4.04 7.20 -25.06
C ARG A 190 -3.27 6.58 -23.92
N GLN A 191 -3.68 6.82 -22.71
CA GLN A 191 -3.08 6.25 -21.51
C GLN A 191 -4.07 5.33 -20.83
N THR A 192 -3.62 4.13 -20.47
CA THR A 192 -4.39 3.17 -19.67
C THR A 192 -3.48 2.54 -18.61
N GLY A 193 -4.07 2.03 -17.54
CA GLY A 193 -3.35 1.15 -16.62
C GLY A 193 -3.32 -0.28 -17.14
N ASN A 194 -2.73 -1.15 -16.32
CA ASN A 194 -2.66 -2.60 -16.60
C ASN A 194 -3.10 -3.36 -15.34
N PRO A 195 -4.29 -3.96 -15.31
CA PRO A 195 -4.79 -4.70 -14.15
C PRO A 195 -4.04 -6.01 -13.88
N TYR A 196 -3.16 -6.43 -14.80
CA TYR A 196 -2.34 -7.65 -14.67
C TYR A 196 -0.97 -7.40 -14.03
N LEU A 197 -0.67 -6.16 -13.59
CA LEU A 197 0.59 -5.86 -12.91
C LEU A 197 0.68 -6.63 -11.58
N ASP A 198 1.80 -7.30 -11.38
CA ASP A 198 2.08 -8.03 -10.15
C ASP A 198 2.78 -7.17 -9.09
N ASN A 199 2.76 -7.67 -7.86
CA ASN A 199 3.50 -7.07 -6.77
C ASN A 199 4.99 -7.39 -6.90
N GLU A 200 5.83 -6.40 -6.64
CA GLU A 200 7.26 -6.58 -6.51
C GLU A 200 7.62 -6.91 -5.06
N THR A 201 8.45 -7.92 -4.84
CA THR A 201 8.97 -8.27 -3.52
C THR A 201 10.41 -7.82 -3.39
N ASN A 202 10.69 -6.99 -2.39
CA ASN A 202 11.98 -6.39 -2.14
C ASN A 202 12.59 -6.94 -0.85
N HIS A 203 13.76 -7.55 -0.96
CA HIS A 203 14.58 -7.99 0.14
C HIS A 203 15.60 -6.90 0.45
N ARG A 204 15.61 -6.41 1.68
CA ARG A 204 16.50 -5.32 2.08
C ARG A 204 17.37 -5.76 3.24
N VAL A 205 18.68 -5.66 3.06
CA VAL A 205 19.69 -5.71 4.12
C VAL A 205 20.21 -4.32 4.33
N GLU A 206 20.21 -3.84 5.55
CA GLU A 206 20.67 -2.50 5.87
C GLU A 206 21.66 -2.56 7.04
N LEU A 207 22.82 -1.94 6.86
CA LEU A 207 23.77 -1.67 7.90
C LEU A 207 23.83 -0.16 8.14
N SER A 208 23.52 0.27 9.35
CA SER A 208 23.61 1.67 9.73
C SER A 208 24.48 1.84 10.98
N GLY A 209 25.08 3.01 11.12
CA GLY A 209 25.86 3.34 12.29
C GLY A 209 25.94 4.82 12.57
N VAL A 210 26.09 5.16 13.85
CA VAL A 210 26.22 6.54 14.32
C VAL A 210 27.44 6.66 15.22
N TRP A 211 28.33 7.59 14.88
CA TRP A 211 29.48 7.96 15.68
C TRP A 211 29.54 9.49 15.86
N LYS A 212 29.28 9.94 17.07
CA LYS A 212 29.16 11.38 17.37
C LYS A 212 28.10 12.03 16.44
N PHE A 213 28.55 12.88 15.50
CA PHE A 213 27.73 13.60 14.52
C PHE A 213 27.77 12.95 13.11
N ILE A 214 28.49 11.86 12.95
CA ILE A 214 28.60 11.13 11.67
C ILE A 214 27.61 9.97 11.67
N GLN A 215 26.74 9.91 10.66
CA GLN A 215 25.86 8.79 10.37
C GLN A 215 26.25 8.18 9.04
N PHE A 216 26.30 6.86 8.98
CA PHE A 216 26.47 6.10 7.74
C PHE A 216 25.38 5.06 7.61
N MET A 217 25.03 4.74 6.36
CA MET A 217 24.04 3.74 6.00
C MET A 217 24.46 3.08 4.68
N VAL A 218 24.33 1.74 4.65
CA VAL A 218 24.56 0.91 3.46
C VAL A 218 23.34 -0.02 3.31
N ASN A 219 22.77 -0.07 2.11
CA ASN A 219 21.58 -0.86 1.76
C ASN A 219 21.93 -1.91 0.72
#